data_a7e4bf6b3c321c146c2afc3e9fc1cfad
#
_entry.id   a7e4bf6b3c321c146c2afc3e9fc1cfad
#
_cell.length_a   1.000
_cell.length_b   1.000
_cell.length_c   1.000
_cell.angle_alpha   90.00
_cell.angle_beta   90.00
_cell.angle_gamma   90.00
#
_symmetry.space_group_name_H-M   'P 1'
#
loop_
_entity.id
_entity.type
_entity.pdbx_description
1 polymer ?
#
loop_
_entity_poly.entity_id
_entity_poly.type
_entity_poly.pdbx_seq_one_letter_code
_entity_poly.pdbx_strand_id
1 'polypeptide(L)'
;MMRTKGEAGTGNVVEAVHQLRDVLSEIRRLSAMRDDELFAAAKELQAPYELVKQVAADGKLPVVNFVAGGISTPADAALVMQLGSEGVFVGSGIFKSEEPARMANAIVQATTFFDDAKKIAEVSKGLGAPIRGIALEQIPDQERLAVRGW
;
A
#
# COMPACT_ATOMS: atom_id res chain seq x y z
N MET A 1 -9.23 -10.61 -0.31
CA MET A 1 -8.16 -9.63 -0.10
C MET A 1 -8.62 -8.24 -0.50
N MET A 2 -8.04 -7.22 0.11
CA MET A 2 -8.16 -5.82 -0.27
C MET A 2 -6.81 -5.32 -0.79
N ARG A 3 -6.79 -4.28 -1.59
CA ARG A 3 -5.56 -3.61 -2.02
C ARG A 3 -5.80 -2.12 -2.23
N THR A 4 -4.78 -1.31 -1.98
CA THR A 4 -4.83 0.10 -2.37
C THR A 4 -4.88 0.23 -3.90
N LYS A 5 -5.40 1.33 -4.39
CA LYS A 5 -5.43 1.65 -5.81
C LYS A 5 -4.12 2.34 -6.25
N GLY A 6 -3.63 3.29 -5.43
CA GLY A 6 -2.46 4.11 -5.70
C GLY A 6 -2.51 4.79 -7.05
N GLU A 7 -1.36 5.23 -7.56
CA GLU A 7 -1.20 5.71 -8.93
C GLU A 7 -0.25 4.77 -9.68
N ALA A 8 -0.82 3.70 -10.25
CA ALA A 8 -0.06 2.69 -10.98
C ALA A 8 0.60 3.28 -12.23
N GLY A 9 1.82 2.85 -12.53
CA GLY A 9 2.56 3.31 -13.70
C GLY A 9 3.43 4.53 -13.48
N THR A 10 3.31 5.19 -12.33
CA THR A 10 4.03 6.44 -12.03
C THR A 10 5.41 6.23 -11.41
N GLY A 11 5.69 5.06 -10.83
CA GLY A 11 6.89 4.87 -10.02
C GLY A 11 6.93 5.75 -8.76
N ASN A 12 5.78 6.23 -8.31
CA ASN A 12 5.62 7.08 -7.13
C ASN A 12 4.62 6.44 -6.16
N VAL A 13 5.11 6.04 -5.00
CA VAL A 13 4.36 5.27 -3.99
C VAL A 13 3.50 6.15 -3.06
N VAL A 14 3.61 7.49 -3.17
CA VAL A 14 3.01 8.43 -2.22
C VAL A 14 1.51 8.21 -2.05
N GLU A 15 0.75 8.07 -3.14
CA GLU A 15 -0.69 7.88 -3.08
C GLU A 15 -1.08 6.53 -2.44
N ALA A 16 -0.32 5.48 -2.73
CA ALA A 16 -0.54 4.18 -2.11
C ALA A 16 -0.25 4.21 -0.59
N VAL A 17 0.76 4.95 -0.17
CA VAL A 17 1.06 5.20 1.26
C VAL A 17 -0.06 6.00 1.93
N HIS A 18 -0.60 7.02 1.25
CA HIS A 18 -1.75 7.80 1.74
C HIS A 18 -2.94 6.88 2.03
N GLN A 19 -3.36 6.12 1.03
CA GLN A 19 -4.49 5.19 1.14
C GLN A 19 -4.27 4.12 2.22
N LEU A 20 -3.05 3.58 2.34
CA LEU A 20 -2.71 2.63 3.40
C LEU A 20 -2.89 3.26 4.79
N ARG A 21 -2.39 4.50 4.96
CA ARG A 21 -2.51 5.23 6.24
C ARG A 21 -3.95 5.54 6.59
N ASP A 22 -4.78 5.88 5.61
CA ASP A 22 -6.21 6.13 5.82
C ASP A 22 -6.91 4.88 6.35
N VAL A 23 -6.71 3.73 5.70
CA VAL A 23 -7.25 2.45 6.15
C VAL A 23 -6.79 2.09 7.56
N LEU A 24 -5.49 2.19 7.84
CA LEU A 24 -4.95 1.86 9.16
C LEU A 24 -5.40 2.83 10.24
N SER A 25 -5.61 4.11 9.90
CA SER A 25 -6.12 5.11 10.82
C SER A 25 -7.58 4.83 11.18
N GLU A 26 -8.38 4.44 10.19
CA GLU A 26 -9.78 4.07 10.41
C GLU A 26 -9.91 2.81 11.28
N ILE A 27 -9.08 1.79 11.05
CA ILE A 27 -9.04 0.61 11.92
C ILE A 27 -8.72 1.00 13.37
N ARG A 28 -7.70 1.86 13.57
CA ARG A 28 -7.35 2.36 14.91
C ARG A 28 -8.48 3.16 15.54
N ARG A 29 -9.19 3.98 14.75
CA ARG A 29 -10.36 4.75 15.22
C ARG A 29 -11.43 3.81 15.74
N LEU A 30 -11.80 2.80 14.95
CA LEU A 30 -12.81 1.81 15.34
C LEU A 30 -12.41 1.03 16.59
N SER A 31 -11.15 0.61 16.69
CA SER A 31 -10.65 -0.15 17.85
C SER A 31 -10.63 0.67 19.15
N ALA A 32 -10.67 1.99 19.06
CA ALA A 32 -10.72 2.88 20.22
C ALA A 32 -12.16 3.27 20.62
N MET A 33 -13.18 2.90 19.82
CA MET A 33 -14.58 3.21 20.08
C MET A 33 -15.21 2.24 21.08
N ARG A 34 -16.23 2.72 21.78
CA ARG A 34 -17.11 1.86 22.58
C ARG A 34 -18.15 1.20 21.71
N ASP A 35 -18.71 0.09 22.17
CA ASP A 35 -19.71 -0.69 21.42
C ASP A 35 -20.93 0.14 20.96
N ASP A 36 -21.37 1.09 21.78
CA ASP A 36 -22.51 1.98 21.47
C ASP A 36 -22.19 2.97 20.33
N GLU A 37 -20.93 3.33 20.15
CA GLU A 37 -20.46 4.23 19.08
C GLU A 37 -20.27 3.50 17.74
N LEU A 38 -19.95 2.20 17.76
CA LEU A 38 -19.71 1.40 16.57
C LEU A 38 -20.92 1.31 15.65
N PHE A 39 -22.13 1.43 16.18
CA PHE A 39 -23.35 1.42 15.37
C PHE A 39 -23.45 2.67 14.48
N ALA A 40 -23.09 3.83 15.03
CA ALA A 40 -23.03 5.08 14.27
C ALA A 40 -21.91 5.04 13.21
N ALA A 41 -20.74 4.51 13.58
CA ALA A 41 -19.60 4.32 12.67
C ALA A 41 -19.94 3.38 11.50
N ALA A 42 -20.64 2.27 11.76
CA ALA A 42 -21.07 1.35 10.72
C ALA A 42 -22.02 2.02 9.72
N LYS A 43 -22.91 2.86 10.20
CA LYS A 43 -23.84 3.64 9.37
C LYS A 43 -23.10 4.69 8.53
N GLU A 44 -22.13 5.39 9.12
CA GLU A 44 -21.25 6.35 8.43
C GLU A 44 -20.44 5.69 7.32
N LEU A 45 -19.82 4.54 7.62
CA LEU A 45 -19.03 3.75 6.69
C LEU A 45 -19.87 2.99 5.65
N GLN A 46 -21.20 2.98 5.78
CA GLN A 46 -22.12 2.17 4.97
C GLN A 46 -21.71 0.68 4.95
N ALA A 47 -21.23 0.17 6.09
CA ALA A 47 -20.73 -1.18 6.25
C ALA A 47 -21.61 -1.99 7.20
N PRO A 48 -21.69 -3.32 7.04
CA PRO A 48 -22.41 -4.19 7.97
C PRO A 48 -21.85 -4.04 9.40
N TYR A 49 -22.74 -3.83 10.37
CA TYR A 49 -22.37 -3.61 11.78
C TYR A 49 -21.45 -4.71 12.33
N GLU A 50 -21.76 -5.98 12.04
CA GLU A 50 -20.98 -7.12 12.53
C GLU A 50 -19.54 -7.11 12.01
N LEU A 51 -19.31 -6.64 10.76
CA LEU A 51 -17.96 -6.48 10.22
C LEU A 51 -17.21 -5.33 10.91
N VAL A 52 -17.88 -4.21 11.17
CA VAL A 52 -17.28 -3.08 11.89
C VAL A 52 -16.90 -3.49 13.31
N LYS A 53 -17.78 -4.22 13.99
CA LYS A 53 -17.54 -4.77 15.32
C LYS A 53 -16.38 -5.76 15.34
N GLN A 54 -16.30 -6.64 14.33
CA GLN A 54 -15.18 -7.57 14.18
C GLN A 54 -13.86 -6.82 13.99
N VAL A 55 -13.81 -5.82 13.08
CA VAL A 55 -12.61 -5.01 12.84
C VAL A 55 -12.18 -4.26 14.10
N ALA A 56 -13.13 -3.70 14.85
CA ALA A 56 -12.86 -3.01 16.09
C ALA A 56 -12.24 -3.95 17.14
N ALA A 57 -12.78 -5.16 17.28
CA ALA A 57 -12.29 -6.17 18.23
C ALA A 57 -10.92 -6.75 17.83
N ASP A 58 -10.72 -7.04 16.55
CA ASP A 58 -9.52 -7.70 16.02
C ASP A 58 -8.36 -6.71 15.78
N GLY A 59 -8.65 -5.41 15.68
CA GLY A 59 -7.68 -4.36 15.32
C GLY A 59 -7.11 -4.51 13.92
N LYS A 60 -7.79 -5.25 13.05
CA LYS A 60 -7.38 -5.53 11.66
C LYS A 60 -8.57 -5.89 10.79
N LEU A 61 -8.39 -5.81 9.48
CA LEU A 61 -9.38 -6.30 8.52
C LEU A 61 -9.49 -7.84 8.56
N PRO A 62 -10.67 -8.43 8.31
CA PRO A 62 -10.83 -9.88 8.19
C PRO A 62 -10.26 -10.46 6.89
N VAL A 63 -9.60 -9.64 6.09
CA VAL A 63 -8.94 -10.01 4.83
C VAL A 63 -7.58 -9.33 4.75
N VAL A 64 -6.63 -9.96 4.07
CA VAL A 64 -5.29 -9.38 3.87
C VAL A 64 -5.37 -8.09 3.07
N ASN A 65 -4.57 -7.10 3.47
CA ASN A 65 -4.47 -5.78 2.86
C ASN A 65 -3.13 -5.61 2.13
N PHE A 66 -3.16 -5.62 0.81
CA PHE A 66 -2.00 -5.39 -0.03
C PHE A 66 -1.88 -3.93 -0.44
N VAL A 67 -0.65 -3.46 -0.63
CA VAL A 67 -0.37 -2.16 -1.25
C VAL A 67 -0.08 -2.34 -2.73
N ALA A 68 -0.72 -1.51 -3.56
CA ALA A 68 -0.53 -1.43 -4.99
C ALA A 68 -0.46 0.02 -5.45
N GLY A 69 0.26 0.25 -6.54
CA GLY A 69 0.39 1.56 -7.18
C GLY A 69 1.66 2.31 -6.79
N GLY A 70 2.54 2.48 -7.76
CA GLY A 70 3.73 3.33 -7.65
C GLY A 70 4.97 2.67 -7.03
N ILE A 71 4.90 1.46 -6.50
CA ILE A 71 6.07 0.73 -5.99
C ILE A 71 7.04 0.47 -7.15
N SER A 72 8.28 0.91 -7.00
CA SER A 72 9.29 0.84 -8.06
C SER A 72 10.68 0.41 -7.59
N THR A 73 10.90 0.38 -6.28
CA THR A 73 12.18 0.02 -5.67
C THR A 73 11.98 -0.95 -4.50
N PRO A 74 13.04 -1.69 -4.08
CA PRO A 74 13.01 -2.48 -2.85
C PRO A 74 12.69 -1.64 -1.61
N ALA A 75 13.18 -0.40 -1.56
CA ALA A 75 12.91 0.53 -0.47
C ALA A 75 11.42 0.89 -0.36
N ASP A 76 10.73 1.10 -1.50
CA ASP A 76 9.27 1.34 -1.51
C ASP A 76 8.52 0.13 -0.96
N ALA A 77 8.91 -1.08 -1.37
CA ALA A 77 8.29 -2.31 -0.88
C ALA A 77 8.49 -2.47 0.64
N ALA A 78 9.72 -2.30 1.12
CA ALA A 78 10.02 -2.36 2.55
C ALA A 78 9.25 -1.29 3.34
N LEU A 79 9.18 -0.06 2.82
CA LEU A 79 8.44 1.05 3.45
C LEU A 79 6.97 0.69 3.69
N VAL A 80 6.26 0.22 2.67
CA VAL A 80 4.84 -0.09 2.82
C VAL A 80 4.59 -1.29 3.73
N MET A 81 5.50 -2.27 3.75
CA MET A 81 5.47 -3.38 4.70
C MET A 81 5.67 -2.91 6.14
N GLN A 82 6.66 -2.03 6.39
CA GLN A 82 6.90 -1.41 7.70
C GLN A 82 5.73 -0.55 8.17
N LEU A 83 4.98 0.05 7.26
CA LEU A 83 3.77 0.81 7.57
C LEU A 83 2.56 -0.07 7.92
N GLY A 84 2.65 -1.39 7.76
CA GLY A 84 1.61 -2.34 8.14
C GLY A 84 0.81 -2.94 6.98
N SER A 85 1.33 -2.86 5.76
CA SER A 85 0.82 -3.69 4.65
C SER A 85 1.13 -5.17 4.88
N GLU A 86 0.29 -6.05 4.39
CA GLU A 86 0.49 -7.50 4.46
C GLU A 86 1.05 -8.09 3.17
N GLY A 87 1.37 -7.24 2.20
CA GLY A 87 2.00 -7.61 0.94
C GLY A 87 1.95 -6.47 -0.08
N VAL A 88 2.55 -6.72 -1.24
CA VAL A 88 2.67 -5.73 -2.32
C VAL A 88 2.26 -6.31 -3.66
N PHE A 89 1.67 -5.46 -4.52
CA PHE A 89 1.51 -5.70 -5.94
C PHE A 89 2.39 -4.74 -6.72
N VAL A 90 3.25 -5.28 -7.56
CA VAL A 90 4.19 -4.49 -8.37
C VAL A 90 4.09 -4.90 -9.82
N GLY A 91 3.88 -3.92 -10.70
CA GLY A 91 3.80 -4.13 -12.15
C GLY A 91 4.88 -3.31 -12.88
N SER A 92 4.52 -2.10 -13.30
CA SER A 92 5.40 -1.24 -14.09
C SER A 92 6.75 -0.94 -13.41
N GLY A 93 6.79 -0.87 -12.09
CA GLY A 93 8.03 -0.68 -11.33
C GLY A 93 9.06 -1.78 -11.59
N ILE A 94 8.61 -3.01 -11.88
CA ILE A 94 9.48 -4.11 -12.30
C ILE A 94 9.69 -4.07 -13.82
N PHE A 95 8.60 -4.15 -14.61
CA PHE A 95 8.69 -4.36 -16.05
C PHE A 95 9.29 -3.21 -16.85
N LYS A 96 9.27 -1.98 -16.30
CA LYS A 96 9.88 -0.79 -16.91
C LYS A 96 11.22 -0.39 -16.28
N SER A 97 11.76 -1.20 -15.36
CA SER A 97 13.11 -1.00 -14.84
C SER A 97 14.15 -1.47 -15.86
N GLU A 98 15.38 -1.02 -15.73
CA GLU A 98 16.49 -1.42 -16.59
C GLU A 98 16.78 -2.92 -16.48
N GLU A 99 16.67 -3.49 -15.27
CA GLU A 99 16.97 -4.90 -14.97
C GLU A 99 15.75 -5.59 -14.31
N PRO A 100 14.67 -5.91 -15.07
CA PRO A 100 13.41 -6.36 -14.48
C PRO A 100 13.52 -7.61 -13.60
N ALA A 101 14.31 -8.60 -14.01
CA ALA A 101 14.47 -9.84 -13.24
C ALA A 101 15.18 -9.62 -11.91
N ARG A 102 16.21 -8.75 -11.90
CA ARG A 102 16.93 -8.38 -10.68
C ARG A 102 16.06 -7.52 -9.78
N MET A 103 15.33 -6.56 -10.36
CA MET A 103 14.39 -5.71 -9.62
C MET A 103 13.29 -6.55 -8.96
N ALA A 104 12.71 -7.52 -9.67
CA ALA A 104 11.69 -8.41 -9.13
C ALA A 104 12.22 -9.21 -7.93
N ASN A 105 13.40 -9.82 -8.05
CA ASN A 105 14.03 -10.56 -6.95
C ASN A 105 14.30 -9.65 -5.75
N ALA A 106 14.85 -8.46 -5.99
CA ALA A 106 15.15 -7.50 -4.93
C ALA A 106 13.90 -7.03 -4.19
N ILE A 107 12.80 -6.77 -4.91
CA ILE A 107 11.51 -6.41 -4.30
C ILE A 107 10.96 -7.56 -3.46
N VAL A 108 11.01 -8.81 -3.94
CA VAL A 108 10.58 -9.99 -3.17
C VAL A 108 11.40 -10.12 -1.88
N GLN A 109 12.72 -9.98 -1.97
CA GLN A 109 13.60 -10.03 -0.79
C GLN A 109 13.28 -8.90 0.20
N ALA A 110 13.11 -7.67 -0.30
CA ALA A 110 12.77 -6.52 0.55
C ALA A 110 11.38 -6.64 1.20
N THR A 111 10.42 -7.27 0.52
CA THR A 111 9.10 -7.57 1.08
C THR A 111 9.19 -8.64 2.17
N THR A 112 10.02 -9.67 1.96
CA THR A 112 10.19 -10.77 2.92
C THR A 112 10.96 -10.34 4.16
N PHE A 113 11.98 -9.52 3.99
CA PHE A 113 12.90 -9.05 5.04
C PHE A 113 12.76 -7.54 5.28
N PHE A 114 11.54 -7.05 5.30
CA PHE A 114 11.25 -5.61 5.32
C PHE A 114 11.74 -4.88 6.58
N ASP A 115 12.02 -5.59 7.66
CA ASP A 115 12.56 -5.10 8.93
C ASP A 115 14.09 -5.24 9.05
N ASP A 116 14.76 -5.90 8.07
CA ASP A 116 16.20 -6.02 8.02
C ASP A 116 16.83 -4.94 7.12
N ALA A 117 17.25 -3.84 7.73
CA ALA A 117 17.87 -2.72 7.01
C ALA A 117 19.13 -3.11 6.24
N LYS A 118 19.93 -4.09 6.73
CA LYS A 118 21.13 -4.57 6.05
C LYS A 118 20.76 -5.34 4.80
N LYS A 119 19.75 -6.20 4.88
CA LYS A 119 19.25 -6.97 3.75
C LYS A 119 18.65 -6.06 2.68
N ILE A 120 17.85 -5.07 3.08
CA ILE A 120 17.26 -4.08 2.16
C ILE A 120 18.38 -3.31 1.43
N ALA A 121 19.40 -2.85 2.14
CA ALA A 121 20.54 -2.15 1.56
C ALA A 121 21.35 -3.05 0.60
N GLU A 122 21.53 -4.33 0.94
CA GLU A 122 22.21 -5.32 0.10
C GLU A 122 21.48 -5.52 -1.23
N VAL A 123 20.17 -5.84 -1.18
CA VAL A 123 19.38 -6.15 -2.38
C VAL A 123 19.09 -4.94 -3.25
N SER A 124 19.26 -3.74 -2.73
CA SER A 124 19.08 -2.49 -3.48
C SER A 124 20.29 -2.12 -4.35
N LYS A 125 21.40 -2.84 -4.25
CA LYS A 125 22.63 -2.52 -5.00
C LYS A 125 22.59 -3.06 -6.43
N GLY A 126 23.06 -2.25 -7.37
CA GLY A 126 23.31 -2.68 -8.74
C GLY A 126 22.06 -3.13 -9.52
N LEU A 127 20.93 -2.52 -9.27
CA LEU A 127 19.65 -2.85 -9.93
C LEU A 127 19.45 -2.11 -11.25
N GLY A 128 20.38 -1.23 -11.64
CA GLY A 128 20.16 -0.31 -12.75
C GLY A 128 19.17 0.80 -12.39
N ALA A 129 18.72 1.56 -13.40
CA ALA A 129 17.78 2.64 -13.19
C ALA A 129 16.36 2.09 -12.95
N PRO A 130 15.68 2.53 -11.87
CA PRO A 130 14.26 2.25 -11.69
C PRO A 130 13.43 3.04 -12.69
N ILE A 131 12.13 2.76 -12.77
CA ILE A 131 11.21 3.63 -13.50
C ILE A 131 11.29 5.05 -12.93
N ARG A 132 11.36 6.06 -13.81
CA ARG A 132 11.36 7.46 -13.38
C ARG A 132 10.02 7.79 -12.71
N GLY A 133 10.10 8.28 -11.46
CA GLY A 133 8.92 8.72 -10.72
C GLY A 133 8.26 9.94 -11.35
N ILE A 134 6.94 9.94 -11.42
CA ILE A 134 6.12 11.06 -11.87
C ILE A 134 5.43 11.66 -10.64
N ALA A 135 5.56 12.97 -10.42
CA ALA A 135 4.84 13.65 -9.36
C ALA A 135 3.34 13.71 -9.68
N LEU A 136 2.49 13.55 -8.66
CA LEU A 136 1.03 13.53 -8.85
C LEU A 136 0.50 14.82 -9.48
N GLU A 137 1.10 15.96 -9.15
CA GLU A 137 0.75 17.28 -9.68
C GLU A 137 0.99 17.39 -11.20
N GLN A 138 1.82 16.53 -11.75
CA GLN A 138 2.11 16.47 -13.19
C GLN A 138 1.10 15.60 -13.97
N ILE A 139 0.22 14.89 -13.25
CA ILE A 139 -0.81 14.04 -13.86
C ILE A 139 -2.11 14.85 -13.91
N PRO A 140 -2.69 15.06 -15.11
CA PRO A 140 -4.00 15.70 -15.23
C PRO A 140 -5.05 14.94 -14.40
N ASP A 141 -5.94 15.66 -13.73
CA ASP A 141 -6.93 15.07 -12.83
C ASP A 141 -7.76 13.95 -13.50
N GLN A 142 -8.08 14.13 -14.78
CA GLN A 142 -8.83 13.14 -15.57
C GLN A 142 -8.05 11.83 -15.81
N GLU A 143 -6.73 11.85 -15.67
CA GLU A 143 -5.84 10.69 -15.87
C GLU A 143 -5.48 10.02 -14.55
N ARG A 144 -5.73 10.66 -13.42
CA ARG A 144 -5.44 10.08 -12.10
C ARG A 144 -6.34 8.89 -11.83
N LEU A 145 -5.72 7.78 -11.40
CA LEU A 145 -6.46 6.57 -11.03
C LEU A 145 -7.33 6.77 -9.79
N ALA A 146 -6.90 7.62 -8.87
CA ALA A 146 -7.63 7.91 -7.64
C ALA A 146 -9.06 8.42 -7.90
N VAL A 147 -9.28 9.20 -8.98
CA VAL A 147 -10.61 9.77 -9.33
C VAL A 147 -11.39 8.93 -10.35
N ARG A 148 -10.79 7.88 -10.92
CA ARG A 148 -11.48 7.00 -11.87
C ARG A 148 -12.28 5.92 -11.13
N GLY A 149 -13.49 5.65 -11.62
CA GLY A 149 -14.28 4.50 -11.21
C GLY A 149 -15.19 4.74 -10.01
N TRP A 150 -15.63 6.00 -9.84
CA TRP A 150 -16.69 6.39 -8.93
C TRP A 150 -17.77 7.14 -9.73
#